data_8108167648193c5f60f9c6601132f9a1
#
_entry.id   8108167648193c5f60f9c6601132f9a1
#
_cell.length_a   1.000
_cell.length_b   1.000
_cell.length_c   1.000
_cell.angle_alpha   90.00
_cell.angle_beta   90.00
_cell.angle_gamma   90.00
#
_symmetry.space_group_name_H-M   'P 1'
#
loop_
_entity.id
_entity.type
_entity.pdbx_description
1 polymer ?
#
loop_
_entity_poly.entity_id
_entity_poly.type
_entity_poly.pdbx_seq_one_letter_code
_entity_poly.pdbx_strand_id
1 'polypeptide(L)'
;MILDSLLKQAIRDFDKKKFQKSINLFEMIIEENPNNSEMIINKAVCLAELGKYDESLEELEKVLIHTPDDFDGLYNKATTLYDMGKYEEALSEFNHALKINPEDTNALCNKANVFVALGRHDDAISTYKIALEIHPRDIEILNNIGIVYAGDKQHYKAIEYFESALNEDKTDIDSLCNIGNSLLEIQKFRLSYECFKQAVKHDPKDFDAMFRLGIACNSLKKPEDALVYFNQILRKEKNNTDVIINKGYSLHLIGQYKQAILCFNKILKDDPEEMNSLYFKAKSTAKQNNNKQTCALITKLLELERKNAHNHEH
;
A
#
# COMPACT_ATOMS: atom_id res chain seq x y z
N MET A 1 30.18 9.94 27.51
CA MET A 1 29.08 9.71 28.49
C MET A 1 27.83 10.56 28.20
N ILE A 2 27.94 11.90 28.13
CA ILE A 2 26.74 12.75 27.86
C ILE A 2 26.24 12.54 26.45
N LEU A 3 27.10 12.62 25.44
CA LEU A 3 26.73 12.41 24.02
C LEU A 3 26.14 11.01 23.75
N ASP A 4 26.73 9.97 24.37
CA ASP A 4 26.16 8.61 24.23
C ASP A 4 24.76 8.48 24.84
N SER A 5 24.48 9.25 25.91
CA SER A 5 23.17 9.30 26.55
C SER A 5 22.16 10.03 25.65
N LEU A 6 22.58 11.15 25.03
CA LEU A 6 21.75 11.90 24.07
C LEU A 6 21.44 11.06 22.84
N LEU A 7 22.43 10.36 22.27
CA LEU A 7 22.24 9.47 21.12
C LEU A 7 21.23 8.35 21.43
N LYS A 8 21.42 7.65 22.56
CA LYS A 8 20.47 6.61 22.98
C LYS A 8 19.04 7.15 23.17
N GLN A 9 18.91 8.39 23.65
CA GLN A 9 17.60 9.00 23.82
C GLN A 9 17.02 9.41 22.45
N ALA A 10 17.82 9.95 21.52
CA ALA A 10 17.39 10.29 20.18
C ALA A 10 16.87 9.08 19.42
N ILE A 11 17.58 7.95 19.46
CA ILE A 11 17.14 6.69 18.85
C ILE A 11 15.83 6.20 19.47
N ARG A 12 15.71 6.22 20.81
CA ARG A 12 14.45 5.83 21.47
C ARG A 12 13.27 6.71 21.10
N ASP A 13 13.48 8.00 20.91
CA ASP A 13 12.42 8.93 20.51
C ASP A 13 12.08 8.74 19.03
N PHE A 14 13.05 8.40 18.18
CA PHE A 14 12.84 7.98 16.80
C PHE A 14 11.95 6.73 16.72
N ASP A 15 12.28 5.66 17.44
CA ASP A 15 11.52 4.40 17.50
C ASP A 15 10.07 4.63 17.96
N LYS A 16 9.85 5.66 18.79
CA LYS A 16 8.51 6.08 19.24
C LYS A 16 7.85 7.09 18.32
N LYS A 17 8.39 7.30 17.13
CA LYS A 17 7.91 8.27 16.13
C LYS A 17 7.82 9.71 16.66
N LYS A 18 8.69 10.07 17.64
CA LYS A 18 8.79 11.42 18.19
C LYS A 18 9.88 12.20 17.47
N PHE A 19 9.78 12.26 16.15
CA PHE A 19 10.82 12.76 15.25
C PHE A 19 11.33 14.16 15.62
N GLN A 20 10.45 15.10 15.97
CA GLN A 20 10.89 16.44 16.39
C GLN A 20 11.78 16.42 17.64
N LYS A 21 11.52 15.49 18.58
CA LYS A 21 12.40 15.36 19.76
C LYS A 21 13.73 14.75 19.41
N SER A 22 13.75 13.78 18.49
CA SER A 22 14.99 13.20 17.97
C SER A 22 15.84 14.26 17.26
N ILE A 23 15.24 15.10 16.41
CA ILE A 23 15.92 16.21 15.73
C ILE A 23 16.64 17.09 16.74
N ASN A 24 15.95 17.58 17.77
CA ASN A 24 16.55 18.45 18.77
C ASN A 24 17.76 17.80 19.48
N LEU A 25 17.70 16.48 19.71
CA LEU A 25 18.80 15.75 20.33
C LEU A 25 19.97 15.55 19.35
N PHE A 26 19.69 15.24 18.07
CA PHE A 26 20.73 15.17 17.04
C PHE A 26 21.39 16.53 16.84
N GLU A 27 20.66 17.63 16.85
CA GLU A 27 21.21 18.99 16.77
C GLU A 27 22.19 19.27 17.89
N MET A 28 21.86 18.93 19.13
CA MET A 28 22.79 19.06 20.27
C MET A 28 24.07 18.25 20.07
N ILE A 29 23.99 17.07 19.47
CA ILE A 29 25.17 16.24 19.20
C ILE A 29 26.00 16.85 18.05
N ILE A 30 25.34 17.38 17.02
CA ILE A 30 25.97 18.02 15.86
C ILE A 30 26.68 19.34 16.28
N GLU A 31 26.12 20.11 17.22
CA GLU A 31 26.77 21.30 17.78
C GLU A 31 28.14 20.99 18.37
N GLU A 32 28.31 19.85 19.04
CA GLU A 32 29.56 19.40 19.61
C GLU A 32 30.53 18.79 18.57
N ASN A 33 29.96 18.19 17.49
CA ASN A 33 30.75 17.63 16.39
C ASN A 33 30.06 17.90 15.04
N PRO A 34 30.32 19.08 14.44
CA PRO A 34 29.61 19.53 13.21
C PRO A 34 29.84 18.66 11.96
N ASN A 35 30.87 17.84 11.94
CA ASN A 35 31.22 16.98 10.81
C ASN A 35 30.79 15.52 11.02
N ASN A 36 29.94 15.24 11.98
CA ASN A 36 29.43 13.88 12.22
C ASN A 36 28.35 13.54 11.19
N SER A 37 28.76 12.93 10.07
CA SER A 37 27.87 12.54 8.97
C SER A 37 26.70 11.69 9.46
N GLU A 38 26.95 10.72 10.33
CA GLU A 38 25.91 9.82 10.85
C GLU A 38 24.78 10.60 11.57
N MET A 39 25.13 11.56 12.40
CA MET A 39 24.13 12.35 13.14
C MET A 39 23.37 13.31 12.22
N ILE A 40 24.05 13.86 11.21
CA ILE A 40 23.41 14.71 10.19
C ILE A 40 22.42 13.89 9.36
N ILE A 41 22.80 12.69 8.93
CA ILE A 41 21.92 11.76 8.20
C ILE A 41 20.74 11.35 9.06
N ASN A 42 20.93 10.98 10.33
CA ASN A 42 19.83 10.63 11.23
C ASN A 42 18.86 11.78 11.47
N LYS A 43 19.35 13.02 11.53
CA LYS A 43 18.51 14.23 11.57
C LYS A 43 17.71 14.35 10.27
N ALA A 44 18.36 14.17 9.12
CA ALA A 44 17.72 14.26 7.80
C ALA A 44 16.61 13.21 7.64
N VAL A 45 16.82 11.97 8.10
CA VAL A 45 15.80 10.94 8.13
C VAL A 45 14.61 11.36 8.97
N CYS A 46 14.83 11.93 10.17
CA CYS A 46 13.74 12.45 11.00
C CYS A 46 12.96 13.57 10.31
N LEU A 47 13.64 14.44 9.55
CA LEU A 47 13.00 15.50 8.78
C LEU A 47 12.13 14.95 7.66
N ALA A 48 12.62 13.93 6.93
CA ALA A 48 11.85 13.25 5.89
C ALA A 48 10.59 12.58 6.46
N GLU A 49 10.70 11.90 7.61
CA GLU A 49 9.56 11.29 8.31
C GLU A 49 8.49 12.32 8.77
N LEU A 50 8.87 13.58 8.93
CA LEU A 50 7.94 14.69 9.19
C LEU A 50 7.40 15.34 7.91
N GLY A 51 7.76 14.84 6.73
CA GLY A 51 7.40 15.43 5.44
C GLY A 51 8.17 16.70 5.08
N LYS A 52 9.25 17.03 5.81
CA LYS A 52 10.12 18.17 5.61
C LYS A 52 11.25 17.81 4.66
N TYR A 53 10.89 17.43 3.45
CA TYR A 53 11.81 16.84 2.48
C TYR A 53 12.92 17.80 2.04
N ASP A 54 12.60 19.08 1.81
CA ASP A 54 13.61 20.06 1.40
C ASP A 54 14.66 20.28 2.48
N GLU A 55 14.23 20.38 3.77
CA GLU A 55 15.15 20.48 4.91
C GLU A 55 16.01 19.21 5.04
N SER A 56 15.44 18.03 4.78
CA SER A 56 16.17 16.75 4.77
C SER A 56 17.25 16.74 3.69
N LEU A 57 16.92 17.15 2.45
CA LEU A 57 17.88 17.21 1.36
C LEU A 57 19.01 18.19 1.65
N GLU A 58 18.73 19.36 2.26
CA GLU A 58 19.77 20.32 2.66
C GLU A 58 20.78 19.71 3.66
N GLU A 59 20.30 18.91 4.63
CA GLU A 59 21.20 18.24 5.57
C GLU A 59 22.05 17.15 4.89
N LEU A 60 21.44 16.35 4.00
CA LEU A 60 22.15 15.31 3.24
C LEU A 60 23.18 15.89 2.27
N GLU A 61 22.88 17.02 1.63
CA GLU A 61 23.83 17.75 0.77
C GLU A 61 25.06 18.20 1.55
N LYS A 62 24.93 18.63 2.82
CA LYS A 62 26.09 18.99 3.66
C LYS A 62 27.05 17.82 3.82
N VAL A 63 26.51 16.60 4.03
CA VAL A 63 27.32 15.38 4.12
C VAL A 63 28.02 15.10 2.80
N LEU A 64 27.27 15.14 1.68
CA LEU A 64 27.77 14.79 0.37
C LEU A 64 28.75 15.81 -0.24
N ILE A 65 28.69 17.07 0.19
CA ILE A 65 29.73 18.08 -0.15
C ILE A 65 31.09 17.67 0.43
N HIS A 66 31.13 17.12 1.65
CA HIS A 66 32.37 16.69 2.29
C HIS A 66 32.79 15.28 1.92
N THR A 67 31.82 14.40 1.73
CA THR A 67 32.03 12.98 1.39
C THR A 67 31.07 12.60 0.24
N PRO A 68 31.45 12.88 -1.02
CA PRO A 68 30.57 12.65 -2.17
C PRO A 68 30.13 11.19 -2.37
N ASP A 69 30.94 10.25 -1.89
CA ASP A 69 30.70 8.82 -1.96
C ASP A 69 30.25 8.24 -0.60
N ASP A 70 29.58 9.02 0.24
CA ASP A 70 28.94 8.51 1.45
C ASP A 70 27.69 7.70 1.07
N PHE A 71 27.74 6.38 1.27
CA PHE A 71 26.66 5.47 0.89
C PHE A 71 25.34 5.85 1.58
N ASP A 72 25.37 6.08 2.89
CA ASP A 72 24.16 6.36 3.68
C ASP A 72 23.57 7.72 3.30
N GLY A 73 24.42 8.71 3.03
CA GLY A 73 24.02 10.02 2.51
C GLY A 73 23.30 9.91 1.17
N LEU A 74 23.88 9.17 0.22
CA LEU A 74 23.29 8.93 -1.12
C LEU A 74 21.99 8.12 -1.04
N TYR A 75 21.97 7.05 -0.24
CA TYR A 75 20.82 6.19 -0.04
C TYR A 75 19.63 6.99 0.53
N ASN A 76 19.87 7.76 1.59
CA ASN A 76 18.79 8.54 2.21
C ASN A 76 18.35 9.73 1.34
N LYS A 77 19.26 10.34 0.56
CA LYS A 77 18.92 11.36 -0.44
C LYS A 77 18.00 10.75 -1.51
N ALA A 78 18.36 9.58 -2.03
CA ALA A 78 17.54 8.86 -3.01
C ALA A 78 16.15 8.52 -2.46
N THR A 79 16.07 8.04 -1.22
CA THR A 79 14.78 7.73 -0.56
C THR A 79 13.94 8.99 -0.38
N THR A 80 14.52 10.10 0.07
CA THR A 80 13.82 11.38 0.22
C THR A 80 13.30 11.90 -1.12
N LEU A 81 14.10 11.79 -2.20
CA LEU A 81 13.68 12.16 -3.56
C LEU A 81 12.54 11.26 -4.07
N TYR A 82 12.57 9.97 -3.76
CA TYR A 82 11.48 9.05 -4.07
C TYR A 82 10.17 9.47 -3.40
N ASP A 83 10.21 9.79 -2.11
CA ASP A 83 9.04 10.24 -1.33
C ASP A 83 8.47 11.59 -1.84
N MET A 84 9.32 12.43 -2.43
CA MET A 84 8.91 13.67 -3.13
C MET A 84 8.31 13.39 -4.52
N GLY A 85 8.33 12.17 -5.02
CA GLY A 85 7.93 11.84 -6.39
C GLY A 85 8.96 12.21 -7.46
N LYS A 86 10.19 12.58 -7.08
CA LYS A 86 11.30 12.91 -7.99
C LYS A 86 12.05 11.64 -8.41
N TYR A 87 11.35 10.75 -9.12
CA TYR A 87 11.80 9.38 -9.36
C TYR A 87 13.08 9.27 -10.18
N GLU A 88 13.28 10.09 -11.22
CA GLU A 88 14.49 10.05 -12.03
C GLU A 88 15.73 10.52 -11.24
N GLU A 89 15.57 11.55 -10.39
CA GLU A 89 16.63 12.02 -9.50
C GLU A 89 16.96 10.94 -8.46
N ALA A 90 15.94 10.31 -7.84
CA ALA A 90 16.11 9.19 -6.93
C ALA A 90 16.87 8.01 -7.58
N LEU A 91 16.53 7.66 -8.84
CA LEU A 91 17.21 6.62 -9.59
C LEU A 91 18.70 6.92 -9.78
N SER A 92 19.05 8.18 -10.05
CA SER A 92 20.45 8.64 -10.18
C SER A 92 21.24 8.41 -8.90
N GLU A 93 20.67 8.82 -7.76
CA GLU A 93 21.34 8.70 -6.45
C GLU A 93 21.42 7.22 -6.01
N PHE A 94 20.37 6.38 -6.21
CA PHE A 94 20.48 4.94 -5.96
C PHE A 94 21.54 4.28 -6.86
N ASN A 95 21.65 4.69 -8.12
CA ASN A 95 22.72 4.18 -8.99
C ASN A 95 24.11 4.58 -8.48
N HIS A 96 24.25 5.75 -7.87
CA HIS A 96 25.52 6.18 -7.28
C HIS A 96 25.81 5.36 -6.01
N ALA A 97 24.85 5.23 -5.10
CA ALA A 97 24.99 4.40 -3.89
C ALA A 97 25.38 2.95 -4.23
N LEU A 98 24.73 2.34 -5.24
CA LEU A 98 25.02 0.97 -5.68
C LEU A 98 26.34 0.82 -6.44
N LYS A 99 27.02 1.88 -6.87
CA LYS A 99 28.42 1.79 -7.30
C LYS A 99 29.38 1.63 -6.14
N ILE A 100 29.01 2.14 -4.95
CA ILE A 100 29.80 2.06 -3.73
C ILE A 100 29.57 0.70 -3.06
N ASN A 101 28.31 0.32 -2.89
CA ASN A 101 27.92 -0.98 -2.33
C ASN A 101 26.93 -1.69 -3.28
N PRO A 102 27.43 -2.49 -4.26
CA PRO A 102 26.60 -3.16 -5.26
C PRO A 102 25.66 -4.25 -4.69
N GLU A 103 25.97 -4.77 -3.50
CA GLU A 103 25.26 -5.89 -2.89
C GLU A 103 24.27 -5.42 -1.80
N ASP A 104 24.05 -4.12 -1.62
CA ASP A 104 23.06 -3.62 -0.69
C ASP A 104 21.65 -3.91 -1.21
N THR A 105 21.01 -4.90 -0.59
CA THR A 105 19.67 -5.35 -1.01
C THR A 105 18.60 -4.30 -0.77
N ASN A 106 18.73 -3.46 0.26
CA ASN A 106 17.76 -2.38 0.51
C ASN A 106 17.84 -1.33 -0.59
N ALA A 107 19.04 -0.95 -1.02
CA ALA A 107 19.24 -0.01 -2.12
C ALA A 107 18.73 -0.60 -3.45
N LEU A 108 18.96 -1.90 -3.70
CA LEU A 108 18.43 -2.60 -4.87
C LEU A 108 16.90 -2.62 -4.84
N CYS A 109 16.27 -2.97 -3.73
CA CYS A 109 14.82 -3.00 -3.60
C CYS A 109 14.21 -1.60 -3.78
N ASN A 110 14.78 -0.57 -3.16
CA ASN A 110 14.29 0.80 -3.31
C ASN A 110 14.48 1.31 -4.74
N LYS A 111 15.60 1.01 -5.40
CA LYS A 111 15.79 1.28 -6.82
C LYS A 111 14.73 0.58 -7.68
N ALA A 112 14.40 -0.66 -7.38
CA ALA A 112 13.35 -1.40 -8.07
C ALA A 112 11.97 -0.74 -7.83
N ASN A 113 11.67 -0.27 -6.61
CA ASN A 113 10.48 0.50 -6.31
C ASN A 113 10.40 1.80 -7.13
N VAL A 114 11.54 2.48 -7.35
CA VAL A 114 11.61 3.64 -8.25
C VAL A 114 11.22 3.24 -9.68
N PHE A 115 11.72 2.12 -10.20
CA PHE A 115 11.34 1.63 -11.52
C PHE A 115 9.85 1.31 -11.61
N VAL A 116 9.26 0.73 -10.55
CA VAL A 116 7.79 0.51 -10.49
C VAL A 116 7.04 1.83 -10.58
N ALA A 117 7.46 2.85 -9.83
CA ALA A 117 6.83 4.18 -9.85
C ALA A 117 6.95 4.86 -11.22
N LEU A 118 8.02 4.59 -11.97
CA LEU A 118 8.23 5.06 -13.34
C LEU A 118 7.49 4.21 -14.40
N GLY A 119 6.79 3.14 -14.00
CA GLY A 119 6.13 2.21 -14.92
C GLY A 119 7.12 1.30 -15.70
N ARG A 120 8.39 1.24 -15.26
CA ARG A 120 9.47 0.45 -15.89
C ARG A 120 9.54 -0.94 -15.25
N HIS A 121 8.48 -1.74 -15.42
CA HIS A 121 8.29 -2.99 -14.70
C HIS A 121 9.36 -4.05 -14.98
N ASP A 122 9.85 -4.17 -16.23
CA ASP A 122 10.92 -5.12 -16.56
C ASP A 122 12.25 -4.78 -15.86
N ASP A 123 12.57 -3.48 -15.76
CA ASP A 123 13.75 -3.01 -15.02
C ASP A 123 13.60 -3.27 -13.52
N ALA A 124 12.40 -3.07 -12.96
CA ALA A 124 12.09 -3.37 -11.57
C ALA A 124 12.31 -4.85 -11.27
N ILE A 125 11.71 -5.75 -12.07
CA ILE A 125 11.83 -7.20 -11.89
C ILE A 125 13.30 -7.64 -11.99
N SER A 126 14.04 -7.08 -12.97
CA SER A 126 15.47 -7.39 -13.14
C SER A 126 16.28 -6.97 -11.90
N THR A 127 15.99 -5.80 -11.35
CA THR A 127 16.69 -5.27 -10.17
C THR A 127 16.34 -6.08 -8.91
N TYR A 128 15.06 -6.42 -8.70
CA TYR A 128 14.66 -7.32 -7.60
C TYR A 128 15.30 -8.70 -7.72
N LYS A 129 15.47 -9.24 -8.94
CA LYS A 129 16.15 -10.53 -9.12
C LYS A 129 17.62 -10.47 -8.71
N ILE A 130 18.31 -9.36 -8.95
CA ILE A 130 19.67 -9.16 -8.43
C ILE A 130 19.67 -9.22 -6.90
N ALA A 131 18.73 -8.53 -6.26
CA ALA A 131 18.59 -8.59 -4.79
C ALA A 131 18.26 -10.02 -4.31
N LEU A 132 17.43 -10.76 -5.05
CA LEU A 132 17.08 -12.14 -4.73
C LEU A 132 18.26 -13.13 -4.95
N GLU A 133 19.20 -12.84 -5.84
CA GLU A 133 20.43 -13.63 -5.98
C GLU A 133 21.29 -13.52 -4.71
N ILE A 134 21.27 -12.36 -4.04
CA ILE A 134 21.99 -12.13 -2.77
C ILE A 134 21.23 -12.79 -1.61
N HIS A 135 19.92 -12.62 -1.55
CA HIS A 135 19.03 -13.21 -0.53
C HIS A 135 17.90 -14.05 -1.16
N PRO A 136 18.18 -15.34 -1.53
CA PRO A 136 17.26 -16.16 -2.32
C PRO A 136 15.93 -16.53 -1.65
N ARG A 137 15.82 -16.31 -0.33
CA ARG A 137 14.64 -16.67 0.48
C ARG A 137 13.94 -15.46 1.09
N ASP A 138 14.26 -14.29 0.60
CA ASP A 138 13.65 -13.07 1.11
C ASP A 138 12.19 -12.96 0.67
N ILE A 139 11.29 -13.06 1.65
CA ILE A 139 9.83 -13.07 1.45
C ILE A 139 9.37 -11.73 0.86
N GLU A 140 9.95 -10.62 1.32
CA GLU A 140 9.57 -9.28 0.86
C GLU A 140 9.93 -9.09 -0.62
N ILE A 141 11.15 -9.49 -1.04
CA ILE A 141 11.58 -9.41 -2.43
C ILE A 141 10.70 -10.29 -3.33
N LEU A 142 10.42 -11.52 -2.89
CA LEU A 142 9.54 -12.43 -3.62
C LEU A 142 8.13 -11.84 -3.78
N ASN A 143 7.56 -11.29 -2.72
CA ASN A 143 6.26 -10.62 -2.78
C ASN A 143 6.30 -9.39 -3.69
N ASN A 144 7.33 -8.56 -3.65
CA ASN A 144 7.46 -7.38 -4.49
C ASN A 144 7.52 -7.75 -5.99
N ILE A 145 8.28 -8.78 -6.37
CA ILE A 145 8.27 -9.29 -7.76
C ILE A 145 6.87 -9.76 -8.15
N GLY A 146 6.20 -10.51 -7.28
CA GLY A 146 4.84 -10.98 -7.51
C GLY A 146 3.85 -9.82 -7.71
N ILE A 147 3.95 -8.75 -6.91
CA ILE A 147 3.12 -7.55 -7.02
C ILE A 147 3.31 -6.87 -8.38
N VAL A 148 4.55 -6.75 -8.88
CA VAL A 148 4.81 -6.18 -10.20
C VAL A 148 4.16 -7.03 -11.30
N TYR A 149 4.31 -8.36 -11.26
CA TYR A 149 3.65 -9.25 -12.21
C TYR A 149 2.11 -9.16 -12.13
N ALA A 150 1.55 -9.03 -10.92
CA ALA A 150 0.10 -8.88 -10.75
C ALA A 150 -0.41 -7.55 -11.34
N GLY A 151 0.34 -6.46 -11.16
CA GLY A 151 0.08 -5.15 -11.77
C GLY A 151 0.05 -5.23 -13.30
N ASP A 152 0.92 -6.01 -13.90
CA ASP A 152 0.96 -6.30 -15.34
C ASP A 152 -0.08 -7.35 -15.78
N LYS A 153 -1.01 -7.72 -14.90
CA LYS A 153 -2.05 -8.76 -15.14
C LYS A 153 -1.48 -10.15 -15.45
N GLN A 154 -0.21 -10.40 -15.14
CA GLN A 154 0.44 -11.70 -15.29
C GLN A 154 0.23 -12.55 -14.02
N HIS A 155 -1.04 -12.72 -13.61
CA HIS A 155 -1.43 -13.29 -12.31
C HIS A 155 -0.87 -14.70 -12.05
N TYR A 156 -0.68 -15.53 -13.07
CA TYR A 156 -0.07 -16.87 -12.87
C TYR A 156 1.39 -16.76 -12.43
N LYS A 157 2.17 -15.87 -13.04
CA LYS A 157 3.55 -15.62 -12.59
C LYS A 157 3.61 -14.98 -11.23
N ALA A 158 2.68 -14.05 -10.96
CA ALA A 158 2.57 -13.45 -9.62
C ALA A 158 2.37 -14.53 -8.55
N ILE A 159 1.44 -15.47 -8.79
CA ILE A 159 1.16 -16.58 -7.87
C ILE A 159 2.41 -17.44 -7.64
N GLU A 160 3.20 -17.76 -8.67
CA GLU A 160 4.45 -18.54 -8.52
C GLU A 160 5.43 -17.88 -7.53
N TYR A 161 5.59 -16.54 -7.60
CA TYR A 161 6.44 -15.81 -6.67
C TYR A 161 5.86 -15.73 -5.26
N PHE A 162 4.56 -15.48 -5.13
CA PHE A 162 3.89 -15.49 -3.82
C PHE A 162 3.89 -16.88 -3.17
N GLU A 163 3.75 -17.96 -3.95
CA GLU A 163 3.89 -19.33 -3.45
C GLU A 163 5.32 -19.62 -3.01
N SER A 164 6.33 -19.05 -3.69
CA SER A 164 7.72 -19.15 -3.26
C SER A 164 7.92 -18.45 -1.91
N ALA A 165 7.36 -17.26 -1.71
CA ALA A 165 7.37 -16.56 -0.43
C ALA A 165 6.64 -17.38 0.66
N LEU A 166 5.46 -17.93 0.36
CA LEU A 166 4.68 -18.76 1.27
C LEU A 166 5.36 -20.10 1.62
N ASN A 167 6.28 -20.60 0.78
CA ASN A 167 7.07 -21.77 1.09
C ASN A 167 8.14 -21.50 2.16
N GLU A 168 8.64 -20.26 2.24
CA GLU A 168 9.58 -19.84 3.29
C GLU A 168 8.84 -19.58 4.62
N ASP A 169 7.69 -18.90 4.60
CA ASP A 169 6.79 -18.77 5.75
C ASP A 169 5.35 -19.08 5.35
N LYS A 170 4.85 -20.24 5.74
CA LYS A 170 3.47 -20.68 5.46
C LYS A 170 2.39 -19.88 6.17
N THR A 171 2.78 -18.98 7.06
CA THR A 171 1.86 -18.12 7.83
C THR A 171 1.89 -16.67 7.36
N ASP A 172 2.70 -16.36 6.33
CA ASP A 172 2.80 -15.02 5.79
C ASP A 172 1.45 -14.57 5.20
N ILE A 173 0.84 -13.61 5.87
CA ILE A 173 -0.50 -13.12 5.55
C ILE A 173 -0.49 -12.36 4.24
N ASP A 174 0.58 -11.59 3.99
CA ASP A 174 0.71 -10.78 2.77
C ASP A 174 0.75 -11.69 1.53
N SER A 175 1.57 -12.74 1.55
CA SER A 175 1.61 -13.74 0.47
C SER A 175 0.25 -14.42 0.27
N LEU A 176 -0.42 -14.85 1.36
CA LEU A 176 -1.75 -15.45 1.28
C LEU A 176 -2.77 -14.50 0.65
N CYS A 177 -2.76 -13.23 1.05
CA CYS A 177 -3.65 -12.21 0.51
C CYS A 177 -3.34 -11.90 -0.96
N ASN A 178 -2.08 -11.81 -1.34
CA ASN A 178 -1.63 -11.54 -2.70
C ASN A 178 -1.99 -12.69 -3.66
N ILE A 179 -1.81 -13.95 -3.23
CA ILE A 179 -2.31 -15.13 -3.95
C ILE A 179 -3.82 -15.05 -4.10
N GLY A 180 -4.54 -14.79 -3.00
CA GLY A 180 -5.99 -14.68 -2.98
C GLY A 180 -6.51 -13.61 -3.96
N ASN A 181 -5.87 -12.43 -4.01
CA ASN A 181 -6.20 -11.36 -4.95
C ASN A 181 -5.97 -11.79 -6.40
N SER A 182 -4.79 -12.33 -6.71
CA SER A 182 -4.47 -12.80 -8.05
C SER A 182 -5.44 -13.88 -8.52
N LEU A 183 -5.87 -14.77 -7.62
CA LEU A 183 -6.86 -15.81 -7.89
C LEU A 183 -8.27 -15.23 -8.12
N LEU A 184 -8.66 -14.13 -7.45
CA LEU A 184 -9.90 -13.42 -7.73
C LEU A 184 -9.92 -12.87 -9.15
N GLU A 185 -8.83 -12.22 -9.58
CA GLU A 185 -8.70 -11.62 -10.91
C GLU A 185 -8.84 -12.67 -12.03
N ILE A 186 -8.28 -13.86 -11.84
CA ILE A 186 -8.44 -14.98 -12.80
C ILE A 186 -9.66 -15.86 -12.51
N GLN A 187 -10.60 -15.35 -11.68
CA GLN A 187 -11.90 -15.99 -11.36
C GLN A 187 -11.81 -17.39 -10.71
N LYS A 188 -10.70 -17.68 -10.04
CA LYS A 188 -10.52 -18.93 -9.25
C LYS A 188 -11.06 -18.73 -7.82
N PHE A 189 -12.32 -18.34 -7.71
CA PHE A 189 -12.97 -17.88 -6.47
C PHE A 189 -12.84 -18.84 -5.29
N ARG A 190 -12.89 -20.16 -5.54
CA ARG A 190 -12.77 -21.16 -4.47
C ARG A 190 -11.37 -21.17 -3.86
N LEU A 191 -10.33 -21.11 -4.69
CA LEU A 191 -8.94 -21.08 -4.21
C LEU A 191 -8.65 -19.77 -3.49
N SER A 192 -9.12 -18.66 -4.04
CA SER A 192 -9.04 -17.34 -3.40
C SER A 192 -9.68 -17.33 -2.00
N TYR A 193 -10.88 -17.89 -1.87
CA TYR A 193 -11.55 -18.03 -0.58
C TYR A 193 -10.70 -18.81 0.44
N GLU A 194 -10.08 -19.93 0.03
CA GLU A 194 -9.25 -20.72 0.94
C GLU A 194 -7.98 -19.93 1.38
N CYS A 195 -7.37 -19.16 0.49
CA CYS A 195 -6.22 -18.29 0.84
C CYS A 195 -6.61 -17.24 1.89
N PHE A 196 -7.66 -16.46 1.63
CA PHE A 196 -8.11 -15.44 2.60
C PHE A 196 -8.61 -16.05 3.91
N LYS A 197 -9.23 -17.23 3.87
CA LYS A 197 -9.64 -17.94 5.07
C LYS A 197 -8.43 -18.36 5.92
N GLN A 198 -7.32 -18.76 5.28
CA GLN A 198 -6.08 -19.04 5.99
C GLN A 198 -5.49 -17.75 6.58
N ALA A 199 -5.42 -16.65 5.82
CA ALA A 199 -4.95 -15.37 6.31
C ALA A 199 -5.73 -14.92 7.57
N VAL A 200 -7.06 -14.93 7.52
CA VAL A 200 -7.92 -14.60 8.68
C VAL A 200 -7.76 -15.57 9.84
N LYS A 201 -7.40 -16.84 9.58
CA LYS A 201 -7.10 -17.82 10.64
C LYS A 201 -5.79 -17.47 11.36
N HIS A 202 -4.78 -16.97 10.64
CA HIS A 202 -3.49 -16.56 11.21
C HIS A 202 -3.60 -15.25 11.97
N ASP A 203 -4.28 -14.25 11.42
CA ASP A 203 -4.65 -13.04 12.15
C ASP A 203 -6.16 -12.73 12.04
N PRO A 204 -6.95 -13.11 13.06
CA PRO A 204 -8.38 -12.78 13.10
C PRO A 204 -8.69 -11.29 13.29
N LYS A 205 -7.69 -10.43 13.45
CA LYS A 205 -7.83 -8.98 13.59
C LYS A 205 -7.43 -8.23 12.32
N ASP A 206 -6.89 -8.93 11.33
CA ASP A 206 -6.64 -8.35 10.03
C ASP A 206 -7.97 -8.12 9.31
N PHE A 207 -8.42 -6.86 9.35
CA PHE A 207 -9.69 -6.45 8.74
C PHE A 207 -9.59 -6.38 7.21
N ASP A 208 -8.41 -6.21 6.63
CA ASP A 208 -8.23 -6.25 5.18
C ASP A 208 -8.38 -7.67 4.65
N ALA A 209 -7.70 -8.65 5.24
CA ALA A 209 -7.88 -10.06 4.90
C ALA A 209 -9.34 -10.52 5.11
N MET A 210 -9.98 -10.07 6.19
CA MET A 210 -11.38 -10.36 6.48
C MET A 210 -12.33 -9.73 5.44
N PHE A 211 -12.07 -8.51 4.99
CA PHE A 211 -12.81 -7.83 3.94
C PHE A 211 -12.70 -8.58 2.61
N ARG A 212 -11.49 -8.99 2.23
CA ARG A 212 -11.24 -9.77 1.01
C ARG A 212 -11.91 -11.15 1.07
N LEU A 213 -11.91 -11.79 2.24
CA LEU A 213 -12.66 -13.04 2.47
C LEU A 213 -14.17 -12.82 2.22
N GLY A 214 -14.73 -11.71 2.69
CA GLY A 214 -16.13 -11.34 2.41
C GLY A 214 -16.39 -11.16 0.90
N ILE A 215 -15.49 -10.54 0.17
CA ILE A 215 -15.58 -10.40 -1.29
C ILE A 215 -15.54 -11.77 -1.97
N ALA A 216 -14.62 -12.65 -1.56
CA ALA A 216 -14.53 -14.00 -2.08
C ALA A 216 -15.80 -14.82 -1.81
N CYS A 217 -16.42 -14.65 -0.63
CA CYS A 217 -17.74 -15.25 -0.32
C CYS A 217 -18.82 -14.78 -1.30
N ASN A 218 -18.90 -13.47 -1.59
CA ASN A 218 -19.85 -12.94 -2.57
C ASN A 218 -19.63 -13.55 -3.97
N SER A 219 -18.36 -13.67 -4.38
CA SER A 219 -17.97 -14.24 -5.68
C SER A 219 -18.34 -15.75 -5.76
N LEU A 220 -18.33 -16.44 -4.64
CA LEU A 220 -18.79 -17.83 -4.50
C LEU A 220 -20.31 -17.96 -4.36
N LYS A 221 -21.07 -16.87 -4.49
CA LYS A 221 -22.53 -16.83 -4.26
C LYS A 221 -22.95 -17.26 -2.85
N LYS A 222 -22.15 -16.87 -1.86
CA LYS A 222 -22.38 -17.08 -0.41
C LYS A 222 -22.51 -15.74 0.31
N PRO A 223 -23.48 -14.89 -0.06
CA PRO A 223 -23.58 -13.52 0.48
C PRO A 223 -23.91 -13.48 1.98
N GLU A 224 -24.55 -14.53 2.52
CA GLU A 224 -24.81 -14.64 3.97
C GLU A 224 -23.51 -14.74 4.76
N ASP A 225 -22.55 -15.56 4.28
CA ASP A 225 -21.22 -15.66 4.89
C ASP A 225 -20.47 -14.35 4.80
N ALA A 226 -20.53 -13.66 3.64
CA ALA A 226 -19.93 -12.34 3.46
C ALA A 226 -20.45 -11.31 4.49
N LEU A 227 -21.76 -11.33 4.76
CA LEU A 227 -22.39 -10.42 5.74
C LEU A 227 -21.85 -10.64 7.16
N VAL A 228 -21.46 -11.87 7.53
CA VAL A 228 -20.83 -12.13 8.83
C VAL A 228 -19.55 -11.34 8.96
N TYR A 229 -18.66 -11.42 7.97
CA TYR A 229 -17.37 -10.74 7.97
C TYR A 229 -17.53 -9.21 7.91
N PHE A 230 -18.35 -8.69 7.00
CA PHE A 230 -18.59 -7.25 6.89
C PHE A 230 -19.22 -6.67 8.17
N ASN A 231 -20.13 -7.37 8.82
CA ASN A 231 -20.69 -6.94 10.09
C ASN A 231 -19.65 -6.95 11.22
N GLN A 232 -18.70 -7.88 11.21
CA GLN A 232 -17.62 -7.95 12.18
C GLN A 232 -16.67 -6.75 12.04
N ILE A 233 -16.27 -6.39 10.82
CA ILE A 233 -15.47 -5.20 10.55
C ILE A 233 -16.22 -3.94 10.99
N LEU A 234 -17.48 -3.78 10.60
CA LEU A 234 -18.29 -2.58 10.91
C LEU A 234 -18.61 -2.39 12.39
N ARG A 235 -18.41 -3.38 13.25
CA ARG A 235 -18.47 -3.20 14.72
C ARG A 235 -17.31 -2.34 15.24
N LYS A 236 -16.17 -2.35 14.55
CA LYS A 236 -14.97 -1.58 14.89
C LYS A 236 -14.86 -0.32 14.03
N GLU A 237 -15.03 -0.46 12.74
CA GLU A 237 -14.90 0.57 11.73
C GLU A 237 -16.28 0.98 11.18
N LYS A 238 -17.09 1.64 11.99
CA LYS A 238 -18.50 1.94 11.71
C LYS A 238 -18.78 2.68 10.40
N ASN A 239 -17.78 3.41 9.88
CA ASN A 239 -17.91 4.27 8.70
C ASN A 239 -16.99 3.84 7.54
N ASN A 240 -16.46 2.61 7.57
CA ASN A 240 -15.67 2.09 6.45
C ASN A 240 -16.57 1.96 5.21
N THR A 241 -16.35 2.86 4.25
CA THR A 241 -17.16 3.02 3.04
C THR A 241 -17.19 1.76 2.20
N ASP A 242 -16.02 1.16 1.94
CA ASP A 242 -15.89 -0.03 1.11
C ASP A 242 -16.64 -1.22 1.70
N VAL A 243 -16.53 -1.40 3.01
CA VAL A 243 -17.24 -2.47 3.71
C VAL A 243 -18.76 -2.24 3.69
N ILE A 244 -19.23 -0.99 3.82
CA ILE A 244 -20.67 -0.66 3.75
C ILE A 244 -21.21 -0.93 2.35
N ILE A 245 -20.48 -0.58 1.30
CA ILE A 245 -20.86 -0.83 -0.09
C ILE A 245 -20.98 -2.34 -0.34
N ASN A 246 -19.96 -3.11 0.04
CA ASN A 246 -19.93 -4.56 -0.15
C ASN A 246 -20.98 -5.28 0.69
N LYS A 247 -21.28 -4.79 1.91
CA LYS A 247 -22.42 -5.25 2.71
C LYS A 247 -23.74 -4.97 1.98
N GLY A 248 -23.92 -3.76 1.44
CA GLY A 248 -25.09 -3.42 0.63
C GLY A 248 -25.24 -4.33 -0.58
N TYR A 249 -24.14 -4.65 -1.25
CA TYR A 249 -24.12 -5.62 -2.36
C TYR A 249 -24.55 -7.02 -1.91
N SER A 250 -24.00 -7.53 -0.80
CA SER A 250 -24.41 -8.82 -0.24
C SER A 250 -25.90 -8.86 0.10
N LEU A 251 -26.43 -7.79 0.71
CA LEU A 251 -27.87 -7.64 0.99
C LEU A 251 -28.72 -7.64 -0.29
N HIS A 252 -28.21 -7.01 -1.36
CA HIS A 252 -28.86 -7.07 -2.68
C HIS A 252 -28.93 -8.50 -3.21
N LEU A 253 -27.84 -9.27 -3.08
CA LEU A 253 -27.77 -10.64 -3.58
C LEU A 253 -28.78 -11.59 -2.88
N ILE A 254 -29.02 -11.39 -1.57
CA ILE A 254 -30.04 -12.16 -0.82
C ILE A 254 -31.45 -11.59 -0.92
N GLY A 255 -31.67 -10.57 -1.76
CA GLY A 255 -33.00 -9.99 -1.98
C GLY A 255 -33.46 -9.00 -0.91
N GLN A 256 -32.62 -8.64 0.05
CA GLN A 256 -32.92 -7.65 1.10
C GLN A 256 -32.73 -6.22 0.57
N TYR A 257 -33.43 -5.88 -0.53
CA TYR A 257 -33.22 -4.64 -1.27
C TYR A 257 -33.42 -3.36 -0.43
N LYS A 258 -34.39 -3.34 0.51
CA LYS A 258 -34.61 -2.19 1.38
C LYS A 258 -33.38 -1.90 2.25
N GLN A 259 -32.79 -2.94 2.83
CA GLN A 259 -31.59 -2.80 3.67
C GLN A 259 -30.34 -2.45 2.83
N ALA A 260 -30.22 -3.01 1.64
CA ALA A 260 -29.16 -2.64 0.69
C ALA A 260 -29.22 -1.13 0.36
N ILE A 261 -30.42 -0.62 0.03
CA ILE A 261 -30.62 0.81 -0.27
C ILE A 261 -30.24 1.69 0.93
N LEU A 262 -30.50 1.26 2.19
CA LEU A 262 -30.09 2.01 3.36
C LEU A 262 -28.55 2.10 3.48
N CYS A 263 -27.83 1.03 3.16
CA CYS A 263 -26.37 1.06 3.10
C CYS A 263 -25.86 2.09 2.09
N PHE A 264 -26.39 2.05 0.87
CA PHE A 264 -25.99 2.98 -0.18
C PHE A 264 -26.39 4.43 0.13
N ASN A 265 -27.57 4.66 0.73
CA ASN A 265 -28.01 5.98 1.16
C ASN A 265 -27.07 6.58 2.20
N LYS A 266 -26.51 5.77 3.11
CA LYS A 266 -25.54 6.23 4.10
C LYS A 266 -24.29 6.80 3.42
N ILE A 267 -23.78 6.14 2.41
CA ILE A 267 -22.61 6.61 1.65
C ILE A 267 -22.94 7.85 0.84
N LEU A 268 -24.05 7.80 0.09
CA LEU A 268 -24.49 8.89 -0.79
C LEU A 268 -24.94 10.17 -0.06
N LYS A 269 -25.05 10.12 1.25
CA LYS A 269 -25.25 11.32 2.08
C LYS A 269 -23.95 12.12 2.20
N ASP A 270 -22.82 11.44 2.35
CA ASP A 270 -21.52 12.06 2.56
C ASP A 270 -20.80 12.29 1.20
N ASP A 271 -20.92 11.34 0.28
CA ASP A 271 -20.46 11.44 -1.10
C ASP A 271 -21.62 11.15 -2.07
N PRO A 272 -22.33 12.19 -2.56
CA PRO A 272 -23.45 12.03 -3.49
C PRO A 272 -23.08 11.51 -4.87
N GLU A 273 -21.80 11.48 -5.24
CA GLU A 273 -21.29 11.08 -6.55
C GLU A 273 -20.61 9.70 -6.53
N GLU A 274 -20.58 8.99 -5.37
CA GLU A 274 -19.99 7.67 -5.27
C GLU A 274 -20.70 6.66 -6.19
N MET A 275 -19.97 6.26 -7.25
CA MET A 275 -20.54 5.55 -8.41
C MET A 275 -21.04 4.14 -8.07
N ASN A 276 -20.30 3.37 -7.26
CA ASN A 276 -20.70 2.01 -6.90
C ASN A 276 -22.01 2.00 -6.09
N SER A 277 -22.13 2.94 -5.14
CA SER A 277 -23.37 3.10 -4.36
C SER A 277 -24.56 3.51 -5.23
N LEU A 278 -24.35 4.43 -6.17
CA LEU A 278 -25.40 4.82 -7.13
C LEU A 278 -25.82 3.62 -7.98
N TYR A 279 -24.85 2.87 -8.51
CA TYR A 279 -25.09 1.71 -9.37
C TYR A 279 -25.85 0.60 -8.65
N PHE A 280 -25.36 0.16 -7.47
CA PHE A 280 -26.03 -0.90 -6.74
C PHE A 280 -27.36 -0.46 -6.13
N LYS A 281 -27.51 0.82 -5.78
CA LYS A 281 -28.79 1.40 -5.38
C LYS A 281 -29.79 1.36 -6.53
N ALA A 282 -29.38 1.75 -7.75
CA ALA A 282 -30.23 1.66 -8.94
C ALA A 282 -30.68 0.21 -9.20
N LYS A 283 -29.76 -0.77 -9.12
CA LYS A 283 -30.11 -2.19 -9.24
C LYS A 283 -31.10 -2.65 -8.17
N SER A 284 -30.93 -2.20 -6.94
CA SER A 284 -31.82 -2.57 -5.82
C SER A 284 -33.18 -1.93 -5.93
N THR A 285 -33.27 -0.67 -6.37
CA THR A 285 -34.55 0.04 -6.61
C THR A 285 -35.32 -0.55 -7.80
N ALA A 286 -34.60 -0.98 -8.84
CA ALA A 286 -35.22 -1.68 -9.99
C ALA A 286 -35.89 -2.99 -9.53
N LYS A 287 -35.26 -3.76 -8.67
CA LYS A 287 -35.83 -5.00 -8.10
C LYS A 287 -37.05 -4.76 -7.20
N GLN A 288 -37.23 -3.54 -6.71
CA GLN A 288 -38.42 -3.12 -5.97
C GLN A 288 -39.51 -2.50 -6.88
N ASN A 289 -39.35 -2.55 -8.21
CA ASN A 289 -40.23 -1.93 -9.20
C ASN A 289 -40.40 -0.40 -9.04
N ASN A 290 -39.40 0.28 -8.43
CA ASN A 290 -39.40 1.73 -8.30
C ASN A 290 -38.74 2.39 -9.53
N ASN A 291 -39.43 2.31 -10.66
CA ASN A 291 -38.92 2.75 -11.96
C ASN A 291 -38.51 4.23 -11.97
N LYS A 292 -39.28 5.11 -11.30
CA LYS A 292 -38.97 6.55 -11.24
C LYS A 292 -37.62 6.82 -10.59
N GLN A 293 -37.39 6.21 -9.45
CA GLN A 293 -36.11 6.38 -8.74
C GLN A 293 -34.94 5.70 -9.47
N THR A 294 -35.19 4.54 -10.07
CA THR A 294 -34.21 3.82 -10.89
C THR A 294 -33.77 4.67 -12.08
N CYS A 295 -34.70 5.25 -12.85
CA CYS A 295 -34.35 6.14 -13.97
C CYS A 295 -33.53 7.35 -13.51
N ALA A 296 -33.93 8.02 -12.43
CA ALA A 296 -33.18 9.16 -11.90
C ALA A 296 -31.72 8.81 -11.50
N LEU A 297 -31.52 7.64 -10.90
CA LEU A 297 -30.17 7.15 -10.54
C LEU A 297 -29.33 6.80 -11.77
N ILE A 298 -29.91 6.18 -12.78
CA ILE A 298 -29.22 5.85 -14.05
C ILE A 298 -28.84 7.14 -14.78
N THR A 299 -29.76 8.13 -14.86
CA THR A 299 -29.45 9.43 -15.48
C THR A 299 -28.24 10.08 -14.80
N LYS A 300 -28.24 10.10 -13.47
CA LYS A 300 -27.11 10.65 -12.71
C LYS A 300 -25.80 9.90 -12.96
N LEU A 301 -25.82 8.59 -13.04
CA LEU A 301 -24.63 7.78 -13.38
C LEU A 301 -24.08 8.16 -14.76
N LEU A 302 -24.94 8.26 -15.76
CA LEU A 302 -24.54 8.64 -17.13
C LEU A 302 -23.95 10.06 -17.18
N GLU A 303 -24.49 10.99 -16.40
CA GLU A 303 -23.95 12.36 -16.29
C GLU A 303 -22.53 12.35 -15.68
N LEU A 304 -22.30 11.57 -14.62
CA LEU A 304 -21.01 11.42 -13.98
C LEU A 304 -19.98 10.75 -14.90
N GLU A 305 -20.36 9.71 -15.61
CA GLU A 305 -19.47 9.06 -16.59
C GLU A 305 -19.02 10.04 -17.68
N ARG A 306 -19.96 10.87 -18.22
CA ARG A 306 -19.60 11.90 -19.21
C ARG A 306 -18.67 12.95 -18.65
N LYS A 307 -18.90 13.41 -17.42
CA LYS A 307 -18.02 14.38 -16.73
C LYS A 307 -16.60 13.83 -16.55
N ASN A 308 -16.48 12.55 -16.15
CA ASN A 308 -15.19 11.91 -15.97
C ASN A 308 -14.45 11.69 -17.30
N ALA A 309 -15.16 11.32 -18.36
CA ALA A 309 -14.55 11.18 -19.69
C ALA A 309 -13.95 12.49 -20.20
N HIS A 310 -14.63 13.63 -20.03
CA HIS A 310 -14.12 14.95 -20.42
C HIS A 310 -12.89 15.40 -19.61
N ASN A 311 -12.78 15.00 -18.34
CA ASN A 311 -11.63 15.34 -17.49
C ASN A 311 -10.38 14.53 -17.84
N HIS A 312 -10.49 13.45 -18.61
CA HIS A 312 -9.35 12.63 -19.07
C HIS A 312 -8.83 13.04 -20.47
N GLU A 313 -9.53 13.94 -21.15
CA GLU A 313 -9.12 14.48 -22.47
C GLU A 313 -8.33 15.80 -22.39
N HIS A 314 -8.11 16.33 -21.19
CA HIS A 314 -7.31 17.52 -20.86
C HIS A 314 -6.17 17.17 -19.90
#